data_6d6d0f0b57ea9d689ebe5b79da658a31
#
_entry.id   6d6d0f0b57ea9d689ebe5b79da658a31
#
_cell.length_a   1.000
_cell.length_b   1.000
_cell.length_c   1.000
_cell.angle_alpha   90.00
_cell.angle_beta   90.00
_cell.angle_gamma   90.00
#
_symmetry.space_group_name_H-M   'P 1'
#
loop_
_entity.id
_entity.type
_entity.pdbx_description
1 polymer ?
#
loop_
_entity_poly.entity_id
_entity_poly.type
_entity_poly.pdbx_seq_one_letter_code
_entity_poly.pdbx_strand_id
1 'polypeptide(L)'
;GYDVGTYEFFQGTPTRGLGDGDEIDLGGRVIRVLHTPGHAPGHMCFWEPERGYLFTGDLVYKDVLFAYYPSTDPEAYLDSLEKVAALPVKRVFPAHHSLEIEPEILGRMRDVFRELKAAGKLRHGSGKLDYGDWGVWL
;
A
#
# COMPACT_ATOMS: atom_id res chain seq x y z
N GLY A 1 8.86 -1.52 -32.62
CA GLY A 1 7.81 -2.19 -31.88
C GLY A 1 8.40 -3.31 -31.05
N TYR A 2 7.83 -3.56 -29.92
CA TYR A 2 8.25 -4.64 -29.00
C TYR A 2 7.66 -5.96 -29.52
N ASP A 3 8.50 -6.97 -29.76
CA ASP A 3 8.04 -8.29 -30.20
C ASP A 3 7.72 -9.16 -28.99
N VAL A 4 6.43 -9.26 -28.68
CA VAL A 4 5.93 -10.05 -27.53
C VAL A 4 6.22 -11.55 -27.71
N GLY A 5 6.38 -12.04 -28.96
CA GLY A 5 6.63 -13.45 -29.25
C GLY A 5 8.05 -13.92 -28.91
N THR A 6 8.98 -12.98 -28.77
CA THR A 6 10.39 -13.27 -28.44
C THR A 6 10.77 -12.88 -27.00
N TYR A 7 9.80 -12.41 -26.21
CA TYR A 7 10.06 -12.02 -24.83
C TYR A 7 10.15 -13.24 -23.91
N GLU A 8 11.34 -13.46 -23.39
CA GLU A 8 11.57 -14.49 -22.37
C GLU A 8 11.52 -13.86 -20.97
N PHE A 9 10.64 -14.40 -20.11
CA PHE A 9 10.59 -14.03 -18.71
C PHE A 9 11.76 -14.70 -17.97
N PHE A 10 12.44 -13.93 -17.15
CA PHE A 10 13.44 -14.50 -16.24
C PHE A 10 12.77 -15.49 -15.29
N GLN A 11 13.18 -16.76 -15.38
CA GLN A 11 12.68 -17.86 -14.53
C GLN A 11 13.52 -17.94 -13.24
N GLY A 12 13.33 -16.98 -12.36
CA GLY A 12 14.00 -16.96 -11.06
C GLY A 12 13.19 -17.67 -9.98
N THR A 13 13.87 -18.37 -9.09
CA THR A 13 13.26 -18.90 -7.87
C THR A 13 13.54 -17.95 -6.70
N PRO A 14 12.53 -17.52 -5.93
CA PRO A 14 12.76 -16.74 -4.73
C PRO A 14 13.66 -17.49 -3.76
N THR A 15 14.66 -16.81 -3.20
CA THR A 15 15.59 -17.41 -2.23
C THR A 15 15.03 -17.38 -0.81
N ARG A 16 14.09 -16.48 -0.54
CA ARG A 16 13.43 -16.32 0.76
C ARG A 16 12.01 -15.78 0.57
N GLY A 17 11.02 -16.36 1.25
CA GLY A 17 9.72 -15.75 1.48
C GLY A 17 9.79 -14.77 2.65
N LEU A 18 8.98 -13.72 2.61
CA LEU A 18 8.86 -12.74 3.69
C LEU A 18 7.45 -12.79 4.28
N GLY A 19 7.34 -12.67 5.60
CA GLY A 19 6.09 -12.59 6.34
C GLY A 19 5.98 -11.30 7.16
N ASP A 20 4.82 -11.08 7.76
CA ASP A 20 4.59 -9.94 8.65
C ASP A 20 5.56 -9.98 9.84
N GLY A 21 6.21 -8.87 10.11
CA GLY A 21 7.20 -8.74 11.19
C GLY A 21 8.60 -9.25 10.86
N ASP A 22 8.85 -9.83 9.69
CA ASP A 22 10.20 -10.18 9.26
C ASP A 22 11.09 -8.93 9.17
N GLU A 23 12.37 -9.15 9.41
CA GLU A 23 13.38 -8.08 9.32
C GLU A 23 14.38 -8.37 8.21
N ILE A 24 14.73 -7.30 7.49
CA ILE A 24 15.80 -7.28 6.47
C ILE A 24 16.90 -6.38 7.00
N ASP A 25 18.03 -6.99 7.37
CA ASP A 25 19.22 -6.25 7.80
C ASP A 25 20.04 -5.82 6.57
N LEU A 26 20.27 -4.52 6.48
CA LEU A 26 21.06 -3.90 5.41
C LEU A 26 22.49 -3.55 5.86
N GLY A 27 22.96 -4.10 6.98
CA GLY A 27 24.29 -3.80 7.52
C GLY A 27 24.36 -2.41 8.15
N GLY A 28 23.59 -2.19 9.22
CA GLY A 28 23.50 -0.94 9.98
C GLY A 28 22.13 -0.24 9.88
N ARG A 29 21.18 -0.82 9.17
CA ARG A 29 19.78 -0.42 9.16
C ARG A 29 18.90 -1.65 9.01
N VAL A 30 17.76 -1.65 9.68
CA VAL A 30 16.79 -2.74 9.62
C VAL A 30 15.52 -2.24 8.98
N ILE A 31 15.00 -3.01 8.02
CA ILE A 31 13.67 -2.79 7.44
C ILE A 31 12.74 -3.88 7.96
N ARG A 32 11.60 -3.48 8.52
CA ARG A 32 10.53 -4.38 8.95
C ARG A 32 9.52 -4.57 7.86
N VAL A 33 9.16 -5.81 7.61
CA VAL A 33 8.09 -6.18 6.69
C VAL A 33 6.75 -6.05 7.39
N LEU A 34 5.82 -5.36 6.77
CA LEU A 34 4.45 -5.20 7.25
C LEU A 34 3.53 -5.81 6.19
N HIS A 35 2.87 -6.91 6.51
CA HIS A 35 1.82 -7.43 5.64
C HIS A 35 0.62 -6.49 5.69
N THR A 36 0.28 -5.94 4.53
CA THR A 36 -0.73 -4.89 4.34
C THR A 36 -1.65 -5.25 3.17
N PRO A 37 -2.48 -6.30 3.33
CA PRO A 37 -3.42 -6.72 2.29
C PRO A 37 -4.48 -5.65 2.04
N GLY A 38 -5.19 -5.82 0.92
CA GLY A 38 -6.28 -4.92 0.51
C GLY A 38 -6.17 -4.58 -0.96
N HIS A 39 -5.07 -3.97 -1.40
CA HIS A 39 -4.76 -3.83 -2.82
C HIS A 39 -4.50 -5.20 -3.49
N ALA A 40 -3.76 -6.04 -2.82
CA ALA A 40 -3.55 -7.45 -3.20
C ALA A 40 -3.37 -8.30 -1.94
N PRO A 41 -3.69 -9.62 -1.97
CA PRO A 41 -3.59 -10.49 -0.80
C PRO A 41 -2.18 -10.57 -0.20
N GLY A 42 -1.14 -10.50 -1.04
CA GLY A 42 0.26 -10.57 -0.64
C GLY A 42 0.95 -9.20 -0.55
N HIS A 43 0.20 -8.09 -0.56
CA HIS A 43 0.81 -6.77 -0.51
C HIS A 43 1.56 -6.53 0.80
N MET A 44 2.71 -5.86 0.71
CA MET A 44 3.57 -5.54 1.85
C MET A 44 4.03 -4.09 1.78
N CYS A 45 4.03 -3.43 2.93
CA CYS A 45 4.79 -2.21 3.16
C CYS A 45 6.11 -2.54 3.85
N PHE A 46 7.09 -1.64 3.73
CA PHE A 46 8.39 -1.79 4.35
C PHE A 46 8.65 -0.59 5.25
N TRP A 47 8.93 -0.85 6.51
CA TRP A 47 9.14 0.15 7.55
C TRP A 47 10.57 0.20 8.02
N GLU A 48 11.23 1.34 7.90
CA GLU A 48 12.55 1.62 8.46
C GLU A 48 12.39 2.53 9.68
N PRO A 49 12.45 1.97 10.92
CA PRO A 49 12.06 2.68 12.14
C PRO A 49 13.04 3.77 12.57
N GLU A 50 14.33 3.64 12.29
CA GLU A 50 15.35 4.57 12.77
C GLU A 50 15.15 5.96 12.15
N ARG A 51 14.82 6.04 10.88
CA ARG A 51 14.57 7.30 10.17
C ARG A 51 13.09 7.65 10.04
N GLY A 52 12.21 6.71 10.37
CA GLY A 52 10.76 6.87 10.18
C GLY A 52 10.36 6.83 8.71
N TYR A 53 10.96 5.96 7.89
CA TYR A 53 10.68 5.84 6.47
C TYR A 53 9.72 4.68 6.22
N LEU A 54 8.62 4.97 5.53
CA LEU A 54 7.63 3.97 5.15
C LEU A 54 7.55 3.88 3.63
N PHE A 55 7.83 2.71 3.08
CA PHE A 55 7.63 2.35 1.67
C PHE A 55 6.27 1.68 1.55
N THR A 56 5.33 2.37 0.91
CA THR A 56 3.91 1.99 0.93
C THR A 56 3.46 1.13 -0.24
N GLY A 57 4.33 0.90 -1.25
CA GLY A 57 3.90 0.18 -2.44
C GLY A 57 2.65 0.82 -3.05
N ASP A 58 1.62 -0.02 -3.24
CA ASP A 58 0.32 0.36 -3.80
C ASP A 58 -0.74 0.64 -2.73
N LEU A 59 -0.37 0.64 -1.44
CA LEU A 59 -1.33 0.94 -0.37
C LEU A 59 -1.66 2.43 -0.31
N VAL A 60 -0.65 3.31 -0.47
CA VAL A 60 -0.80 4.77 -0.33
C VAL A 60 0.01 5.49 -1.38
N TYR A 61 -0.65 6.31 -2.20
CA TYR A 61 -0.06 7.24 -3.17
C TYR A 61 -1.06 8.35 -3.53
N LYS A 62 -0.58 9.46 -4.10
CA LYS A 62 -1.45 10.56 -4.59
C LYS A 62 -1.93 10.23 -6.00
N ASP A 63 -3.03 9.56 -6.11
CA ASP A 63 -3.90 9.30 -7.28
C ASP A 63 -5.04 8.37 -6.83
N VAL A 64 -5.74 7.73 -7.76
CA VAL A 64 -6.85 6.83 -7.47
C VAL A 64 -6.33 5.48 -6.97
N LEU A 65 -6.63 5.14 -5.72
CA LEU A 65 -6.38 3.82 -5.15
C LEU A 65 -7.33 2.80 -5.77
N PHE A 66 -6.79 1.70 -6.27
CA PHE A 66 -7.59 0.63 -6.87
C PHE A 66 -7.99 -0.41 -5.81
N ALA A 67 -9.27 -0.42 -5.47
CA ALA A 67 -9.87 -1.36 -4.53
C ALA A 67 -11.17 -2.00 -5.08
N TYR A 68 -11.35 -2.01 -6.41
CA TYR A 68 -12.53 -2.53 -7.10
C TYR A 68 -12.31 -3.87 -7.81
N TYR A 69 -11.07 -4.28 -8.01
CA TYR A 69 -10.76 -5.57 -8.64
C TYR A 69 -11.20 -6.74 -7.74
N PRO A 70 -11.60 -7.89 -8.31
CA PRO A 70 -11.97 -9.07 -7.51
C PRO A 70 -10.88 -9.58 -6.58
N SER A 71 -9.60 -9.24 -6.85
CA SER A 71 -8.45 -9.59 -6.02
C SER A 71 -8.20 -8.62 -4.88
N THR A 72 -8.91 -7.48 -4.85
CA THR A 72 -8.79 -6.49 -3.77
C THR A 72 -9.77 -6.80 -2.64
N ASP A 73 -9.46 -6.31 -1.44
CA ASP A 73 -10.33 -6.40 -0.26
C ASP A 73 -10.39 -5.04 0.44
N PRO A 74 -11.50 -4.28 0.28
CA PRO A 74 -11.64 -2.96 0.88
C PRO A 74 -11.57 -2.96 2.41
N GLU A 75 -12.04 -4.00 3.10
CA GLU A 75 -11.98 -4.10 4.56
C GLU A 75 -10.53 -4.33 5.01
N ALA A 76 -9.83 -5.27 4.40
CA ALA A 76 -8.41 -5.51 4.65
C ALA A 76 -7.55 -4.28 4.30
N TYR A 77 -7.99 -3.49 3.30
CA TYR A 77 -7.34 -2.21 2.95
C TYR A 77 -7.41 -1.23 4.12
N LEU A 78 -8.59 -1.09 4.75
CA LEU A 78 -8.75 -0.26 5.95
C LEU A 78 -7.84 -0.75 7.09
N ASP A 79 -7.83 -2.06 7.39
CA ASP A 79 -6.99 -2.63 8.45
C ASP A 79 -5.51 -2.32 8.19
N SER A 80 -5.10 -2.37 6.93
CA SER A 80 -3.73 -2.03 6.52
C SER A 80 -3.43 -0.53 6.69
N LEU A 81 -4.37 0.35 6.35
CA LEU A 81 -4.24 1.79 6.60
C LEU A 81 -4.16 2.09 8.09
N GLU A 82 -4.95 1.41 8.93
CA GLU A 82 -4.89 1.55 10.38
C GLU A 82 -3.52 1.15 10.93
N LYS A 83 -2.97 0.02 10.45
CA LYS A 83 -1.65 -0.46 10.82
C LYS A 83 -0.56 0.58 10.52
N VAL A 84 -0.52 1.10 9.30
CA VAL A 84 0.56 2.04 8.90
C VAL A 84 0.38 3.44 9.48
N ALA A 85 -0.87 3.91 9.65
CA ALA A 85 -1.14 5.22 10.25
C ALA A 85 -0.83 5.29 11.76
N ALA A 86 -0.66 4.15 12.43
CA ALA A 86 -0.24 4.07 13.83
C ALA A 86 1.29 4.22 14.01
N LEU A 87 2.07 4.18 12.93
CA LEU A 87 3.52 4.29 12.98
C LEU A 87 3.97 5.75 13.04
N PRO A 88 5.11 6.06 13.69
CA PRO A 88 5.70 7.40 13.74
C PRO A 88 6.42 7.73 12.42
N VAL A 89 5.67 7.73 11.31
CA VAL A 89 6.21 7.96 9.97
C VAL A 89 6.64 9.41 9.81
N LYS A 90 7.86 9.61 9.29
CA LYS A 90 8.43 10.92 8.95
C LYS A 90 8.47 11.16 7.44
N ARG A 91 8.58 10.08 6.63
CA ARG A 91 8.54 10.16 5.17
C ARG A 91 7.85 8.93 4.59
N VAL A 92 7.04 9.17 3.57
CA VAL A 92 6.33 8.13 2.80
C VAL A 92 6.98 8.01 1.42
N PHE A 93 7.17 6.77 0.97
CA PHE A 93 7.72 6.45 -0.34
C PHE A 93 6.75 5.50 -1.07
N PRO A 94 5.87 6.03 -1.92
CA PRO A 94 4.97 5.21 -2.71
C PRO A 94 5.69 4.55 -3.91
N ALA A 95 5.09 3.51 -4.48
CA ALA A 95 5.59 2.89 -5.70
C ALA A 95 5.23 3.71 -6.96
N HIS A 96 4.22 4.54 -6.88
CA HIS A 96 3.67 5.29 -8.01
C HIS A 96 3.54 6.78 -7.73
N HIS A 97 3.49 7.59 -8.80
CA HIS A 97 3.25 9.02 -8.81
C HIS A 97 4.31 9.84 -8.05
N SER A 98 3.89 10.82 -7.27
CA SER A 98 4.80 11.77 -6.63
C SER A 98 5.43 11.23 -5.35
N LEU A 99 6.72 11.55 -5.15
CA LEU A 99 7.40 11.39 -3.86
C LEU A 99 7.17 12.58 -2.92
N GLU A 100 6.51 13.63 -3.40
CA GLU A 100 6.08 14.77 -2.60
C GLU A 100 4.74 14.44 -1.91
N ILE A 101 4.85 13.64 -0.86
CA ILE A 101 3.71 13.11 -0.11
C ILE A 101 3.95 13.29 1.39
N GLU A 102 3.03 13.98 2.04
CA GLU A 102 3.09 14.28 3.46
C GLU A 102 2.65 13.05 4.27
N PRO A 103 3.33 12.73 5.39
CA PRO A 103 2.95 11.58 6.24
C PRO A 103 1.52 11.62 6.77
N GLU A 104 0.94 12.81 6.89
CA GLU A 104 -0.44 13.03 7.33
C GLU A 104 -1.48 12.39 6.41
N ILE A 105 -1.11 12.08 5.16
CA ILE A 105 -1.99 11.38 4.21
C ILE A 105 -2.42 10.02 4.73
N LEU A 106 -1.56 9.33 5.49
CA LEU A 106 -1.87 8.03 6.10
C LEU A 106 -3.12 8.12 6.99
N GLY A 107 -3.14 9.13 7.86
CA GLY A 107 -4.29 9.41 8.73
C GLY A 107 -5.52 9.83 7.95
N ARG A 108 -5.37 10.72 6.96
CA ARG A 108 -6.49 11.19 6.12
C ARG A 108 -7.15 10.03 5.37
N MET A 109 -6.37 9.17 4.73
CA MET A 109 -6.90 8.02 4.00
C MET A 109 -7.59 7.02 4.93
N ARG A 110 -6.97 6.67 6.07
CA ARG A 110 -7.59 5.83 7.09
C ARG A 110 -8.96 6.36 7.53
N ASP A 111 -9.05 7.66 7.82
CA ASP A 111 -10.28 8.26 8.34
C ASP A 111 -11.39 8.25 7.29
N VAL A 112 -11.07 8.52 6.02
CA VAL A 112 -12.02 8.37 4.91
C VAL A 112 -12.51 6.92 4.77
N PHE A 113 -11.61 5.92 4.85
CA PHE A 113 -12.02 4.52 4.76
C PHE A 113 -12.91 4.12 5.95
N ARG A 114 -12.67 4.65 7.15
CA ARG A 114 -13.56 4.49 8.32
C ARG A 114 -14.94 5.09 8.08
N GLU A 115 -15.01 6.29 7.51
CA GLU A 115 -16.29 6.92 7.14
C GLU A 115 -17.05 6.11 6.09
N LEU A 116 -16.35 5.60 5.07
CA LEU A 116 -16.94 4.72 4.06
C LEU A 116 -17.48 3.43 4.68
N LYS A 117 -16.75 2.83 5.63
CA LYS A 117 -17.20 1.65 6.39
C LYS A 117 -18.46 1.97 7.18
N ALA A 118 -18.46 3.05 7.94
CA ALA A 118 -19.61 3.47 8.74
C ALA A 118 -20.85 3.77 7.88
N ALA A 119 -20.64 4.26 6.65
CA ALA A 119 -21.71 4.51 5.68
C ALA A 119 -22.14 3.26 4.88
N GLY A 120 -21.54 2.09 5.11
CA GLY A 120 -21.79 0.85 4.35
C GLY A 120 -21.32 0.90 2.89
N LYS A 121 -20.38 1.80 2.59
CA LYS A 121 -19.83 2.03 1.25
C LYS A 121 -18.43 1.43 1.03
N LEU A 122 -17.79 0.91 2.08
CA LEU A 122 -16.49 0.26 1.96
C LEU A 122 -16.65 -1.16 1.40
N ARG A 123 -17.01 -1.24 0.11
CA ARG A 123 -17.28 -2.50 -0.58
C ARG A 123 -17.18 -2.32 -2.09
N HIS A 124 -16.92 -3.40 -2.81
CA HIS A 124 -16.93 -3.39 -4.27
C HIS A 124 -18.27 -2.89 -4.83
N GLY A 125 -18.20 -2.14 -5.92
CA GLY A 125 -19.35 -1.56 -6.60
C GLY A 125 -19.84 -0.22 -6.02
N SER A 126 -19.16 0.35 -5.02
CA SER A 126 -19.48 1.68 -4.49
C SER A 126 -19.06 2.83 -5.41
N GLY A 127 -18.24 2.54 -6.43
CA GLY A 127 -17.84 3.50 -7.45
C GLY A 127 -16.55 4.24 -7.12
N LYS A 128 -16.26 5.25 -7.95
CA LYS A 128 -15.07 6.10 -7.79
C LYS A 128 -15.41 7.31 -6.93
N LEU A 129 -14.62 7.53 -5.90
CA LEU A 129 -14.75 8.65 -4.97
C LEU A 129 -13.48 9.50 -5.03
N ASP A 130 -13.64 10.82 -5.09
CA ASP A 130 -12.57 11.80 -5.26
C ASP A 130 -12.42 12.65 -3.98
N TYR A 131 -11.18 12.81 -3.53
CA TYR A 131 -10.82 13.58 -2.32
C TYR A 131 -9.76 14.65 -2.62
N GLY A 132 -9.66 15.09 -3.89
CA GLY A 132 -8.76 16.13 -4.36
C GLY A 132 -7.45 15.58 -4.89
N ASP A 133 -6.41 15.49 -4.08
CA ASP A 133 -5.09 15.00 -4.49
C ASP A 133 -4.99 13.46 -4.53
N TRP A 134 -6.05 12.77 -4.13
CA TRP A 134 -6.20 11.32 -4.22
C TRP A 134 -7.66 10.91 -4.32
N GLY A 135 -7.91 9.67 -4.62
CA GLY A 135 -9.25 9.09 -4.65
C GLY A 135 -9.23 7.59 -4.39
N VAL A 136 -10.40 6.96 -4.36
CA VAL A 136 -10.51 5.50 -4.28
C VAL A 136 -11.59 5.00 -5.22
N TRP A 137 -11.32 3.90 -5.88
CA TRP A 137 -12.30 3.18 -6.67
C TRP A 137 -12.60 1.85 -5.98
N LEU A 138 -13.87 1.71 -5.54
CA LEU A 138 -14.41 0.57 -4.81
C LEU A 138 -15.36 -0.27 -5.67
#